data_bf056e46d272bceba91a0abf5e1c5dac
#
_entry.id   bf056e46d272bceba91a0abf5e1c5dac
#
_cell.length_a   1.000
_cell.length_b   1.000
_cell.length_c   1.000
_cell.angle_alpha   90.00
_cell.angle_beta   90.00
_cell.angle_gamma   90.00
#
_symmetry.space_group_name_H-M   'P 1'
#
loop_
_entity.id
_entity.type
_entity.pdbx_description
1 polymer ?
#
loop_
_entity_poly.entity_id
_entity_poly.type
_entity_poly.pdbx_seq_one_letter_code
_entity_poly.pdbx_strand_id
1 'polypeptide(L)'
;LIVVSVILSCIKVVKQNQVIVIERFGKYQKTLRAGLNIITPVMDRPRAMMWRHKQTDISGIEYVLTVPQTTIDLREQVFDFAKQNVITADNVTIEIDAMLYFQIMDEKAAMYEIANLPDAIEKLCKTSLRNVAGNMTLDQCLTSRDKINSELLTIMDEATDKWGVKVNRVELKDITPPHDIQQAMEKQMRAERERRAIILTSEGEKQSAILEAEGVR
;
A
#
# COMPACT_ATOMS: atom_id res chain seq x y z
N LEU A 1 -25.14 -27.94 -34.68
CA LEU A 1 -24.16 -27.97 -33.57
C LEU A 1 -23.21 -26.76 -33.64
N ILE A 2 -22.56 -26.44 -34.75
CA ILE A 2 -21.61 -25.32 -34.89
C ILE A 2 -22.26 -23.97 -34.60
N VAL A 3 -23.45 -23.70 -35.15
CA VAL A 3 -24.20 -22.45 -34.91
C VAL A 3 -24.55 -22.25 -33.43
N VAL A 4 -25.00 -23.30 -32.75
CA VAL A 4 -25.31 -23.25 -31.31
C VAL A 4 -24.05 -22.99 -30.47
N SER A 5 -22.91 -23.62 -30.81
CA SER A 5 -21.65 -23.39 -30.17
C SER A 5 -21.16 -21.93 -30.32
N VAL A 6 -21.31 -21.33 -31.50
CA VAL A 6 -21.00 -19.94 -31.76
C VAL A 6 -21.91 -18.99 -30.94
N ILE A 7 -23.21 -19.27 -30.87
CA ILE A 7 -24.16 -18.47 -30.09
C ILE A 7 -23.82 -18.51 -28.60
N LEU A 8 -23.48 -19.69 -28.06
CA LEU A 8 -23.06 -19.83 -26.67
C LEU A 8 -21.74 -19.11 -26.37
N SER A 9 -20.83 -19.08 -27.34
CA SER A 9 -19.56 -18.32 -27.22
C SER A 9 -19.75 -16.79 -27.27
N CYS A 10 -20.89 -16.30 -27.78
CA CYS A 10 -21.21 -14.87 -27.81
C CYS A 10 -21.60 -14.33 -26.42
N ILE A 11 -22.06 -15.21 -25.52
CA ILE A 11 -22.54 -14.81 -24.21
C ILE A 11 -21.41 -14.87 -23.20
N LYS A 12 -21.09 -13.71 -22.60
CA LYS A 12 -20.10 -13.59 -21.50
C LYS A 12 -20.78 -13.05 -20.25
N VAL A 13 -20.71 -13.81 -19.18
CA VAL A 13 -21.18 -13.39 -17.85
C VAL A 13 -20.03 -12.79 -17.09
N VAL A 14 -20.20 -11.55 -16.62
CA VAL A 14 -19.23 -10.84 -15.80
C VAL A 14 -19.77 -10.75 -14.38
N LYS A 15 -18.93 -11.05 -13.39
CA LYS A 15 -19.33 -11.00 -11.98
C LYS A 15 -19.50 -9.57 -11.49
N GLN A 16 -20.23 -9.40 -10.39
CA GLN A 16 -20.36 -8.11 -9.71
C GLN A 16 -18.96 -7.55 -9.34
N ASN A 17 -18.80 -6.24 -9.49
CA ASN A 17 -17.53 -5.52 -9.23
C ASN A 17 -16.33 -5.97 -10.10
N GLN A 18 -16.58 -6.67 -11.18
CA GLN A 18 -15.57 -7.03 -12.17
C GLN A 18 -15.92 -6.42 -13.52
N VAL A 19 -14.88 -6.15 -14.29
CA VAL A 19 -15.02 -5.66 -15.66
C VAL A 19 -14.04 -6.38 -16.57
N ILE A 20 -14.37 -6.46 -17.85
CA ILE A 20 -13.53 -7.02 -18.89
C ILE A 20 -13.43 -6.00 -20.02
N VAL A 21 -12.20 -5.60 -20.34
CA VAL A 21 -11.93 -4.70 -21.46
C VAL A 21 -11.85 -5.52 -22.74
N ILE A 22 -12.62 -5.10 -23.76
CA ILE A 22 -12.70 -5.76 -25.07
C ILE A 22 -12.01 -4.89 -26.12
N GLU A 23 -11.12 -5.54 -26.84
CA GLU A 23 -10.50 -5.02 -28.05
C GLU A 23 -11.13 -5.64 -29.30
N ARG A 24 -11.30 -4.82 -30.33
CA ARG A 24 -11.65 -5.24 -31.67
C ARG A 24 -10.55 -4.81 -32.64
N PHE A 25 -9.88 -5.76 -33.27
CA PHE A 25 -8.73 -5.50 -34.15
C PHE A 25 -7.64 -4.63 -33.52
N GLY A 26 -7.35 -4.84 -32.23
CA GLY A 26 -6.33 -4.09 -31.49
C GLY A 26 -6.74 -2.69 -31.02
N LYS A 27 -8.02 -2.27 -31.23
CA LYS A 27 -8.56 -1.02 -30.70
C LYS A 27 -9.52 -1.29 -29.55
N TYR A 28 -9.50 -0.42 -28.54
CA TYR A 28 -10.53 -0.43 -27.50
C TYR A 28 -11.91 -0.31 -28.12
N GLN A 29 -12.81 -1.23 -27.80
CA GLN A 29 -14.19 -1.24 -28.31
C GLN A 29 -15.18 -0.88 -27.20
N LYS A 30 -15.15 -1.62 -26.10
CA LYS A 30 -16.06 -1.44 -24.95
C LYS A 30 -15.54 -2.14 -23.72
N THR A 31 -16.06 -1.74 -22.57
CA THR A 31 -15.86 -2.44 -21.30
C THR A 31 -17.13 -3.21 -20.96
N LEU A 32 -17.00 -4.51 -20.71
CA LEU A 32 -18.09 -5.35 -20.22
C LEU A 32 -18.23 -5.16 -18.71
N ARG A 33 -19.37 -4.67 -18.29
CA ARG A 33 -19.74 -4.54 -16.88
C ARG A 33 -20.46 -5.77 -16.36
N ALA A 34 -20.70 -5.83 -15.05
CA ALA A 34 -21.40 -6.94 -14.39
C ALA A 34 -22.73 -7.30 -15.06
N GLY A 35 -22.99 -8.57 -15.23
CA GLY A 35 -24.18 -9.11 -15.84
C GLY A 35 -23.92 -9.85 -17.16
N LEU A 36 -24.98 -10.05 -17.93
CA LEU A 36 -24.95 -10.71 -19.23
C LEU A 36 -24.48 -9.73 -20.31
N ASN A 37 -23.42 -10.10 -21.01
CA ASN A 37 -22.87 -9.31 -22.10
C ASN A 37 -22.78 -10.15 -23.38
N ILE A 38 -23.00 -9.50 -24.51
CA ILE A 38 -22.88 -10.11 -25.82
C ILE A 38 -21.61 -9.61 -26.49
N ILE A 39 -20.76 -10.53 -26.93
CA ILE A 39 -19.52 -10.29 -27.65
C ILE A 39 -19.53 -11.03 -28.99
N THR A 40 -18.75 -10.56 -29.94
CA THR A 40 -18.53 -11.22 -31.24
C THR A 40 -17.25 -12.05 -31.18
N PRO A 41 -17.29 -13.36 -30.95
CA PRO A 41 -16.12 -14.16 -30.55
C PRO A 41 -14.97 -14.16 -31.58
N VAL A 42 -15.26 -13.85 -32.84
CA VAL A 42 -14.25 -13.80 -33.90
C VAL A 42 -13.48 -12.48 -33.91
N MET A 43 -14.16 -11.38 -33.59
CA MET A 43 -13.60 -10.02 -33.70
C MET A 43 -13.20 -9.43 -32.36
N ASP A 44 -13.94 -9.80 -31.29
CA ASP A 44 -13.79 -9.23 -29.96
C ASP A 44 -12.86 -10.13 -29.14
N ARG A 45 -11.79 -9.55 -28.63
CA ARG A 45 -10.81 -10.25 -27.77
C ARG A 45 -10.71 -9.55 -26.42
N PRO A 46 -10.84 -10.28 -25.29
CA PRO A 46 -10.55 -9.71 -23.99
C PRO A 46 -9.06 -9.32 -23.90
N ARG A 47 -8.78 -8.09 -23.49
CA ARG A 47 -7.41 -7.66 -23.19
C ARG A 47 -7.00 -8.22 -21.84
N ALA A 48 -5.79 -8.75 -21.76
CA ALA A 48 -5.19 -9.21 -20.52
C ALA A 48 -4.29 -8.11 -19.93
N MET A 49 -4.39 -7.90 -18.63
CA MET A 49 -3.47 -7.10 -17.83
C MET A 49 -2.61 -8.02 -16.98
N MET A 50 -1.34 -7.68 -16.82
CA MET A 50 -0.46 -8.40 -15.92
C MET A 50 -0.85 -8.11 -14.48
N TRP A 51 -1.16 -9.16 -13.72
CA TRP A 51 -1.55 -9.05 -12.32
C TRP A 51 -0.70 -9.92 -11.42
N ARG A 52 -0.45 -9.46 -10.21
CA ARG A 52 0.39 -10.16 -9.23
C ARG A 52 -0.48 -10.96 -8.29
N HIS A 53 -0.20 -12.24 -8.18
CA HIS A 53 -0.80 -13.14 -7.20
C HIS A 53 0.27 -13.62 -6.23
N LYS A 54 0.04 -13.42 -4.95
CA LYS A 54 0.83 -14.08 -3.91
C LYS A 54 0.35 -15.53 -3.81
N GLN A 55 1.27 -16.46 -3.94
CA GLN A 55 0.99 -17.88 -3.77
C GLN A 55 1.99 -18.45 -2.77
N THR A 56 1.49 -19.22 -1.81
CA THR A 56 2.32 -19.92 -0.83
C THR A 56 2.49 -21.35 -1.30
N ASP A 57 3.72 -21.80 -1.44
CA ASP A 57 4.02 -23.19 -1.75
C ASP A 57 3.72 -24.10 -0.55
N ILE A 58 3.67 -25.42 -0.81
CA ILE A 58 3.49 -26.46 0.21
C ILE A 58 4.56 -26.36 1.32
N SER A 59 5.72 -25.81 0.99
CA SER A 59 6.85 -25.57 1.92
C SER A 59 6.69 -24.29 2.76
N GLY A 60 5.58 -23.52 2.62
CA GLY A 60 5.36 -22.26 3.34
C GLY A 60 6.10 -21.06 2.75
N ILE A 61 6.78 -21.22 1.60
CA ILE A 61 7.49 -20.13 0.93
C ILE A 61 6.49 -19.34 0.09
N GLU A 62 6.39 -18.04 0.37
CA GLU A 62 5.59 -17.11 -0.43
C GLU A 62 6.37 -16.68 -1.68
N TYR A 63 5.75 -16.82 -2.82
CA TYR A 63 6.26 -16.29 -4.08
C TYR A 63 5.19 -15.48 -4.82
N VAL A 64 5.64 -14.52 -5.59
CA VAL A 64 4.77 -13.64 -6.36
C VAL A 64 4.81 -14.07 -7.82
N LEU A 65 3.67 -14.52 -8.32
CA LEU A 65 3.48 -14.83 -9.74
C LEU A 65 2.80 -13.66 -10.44
N THR A 66 3.38 -13.24 -11.55
CA THR A 66 2.73 -12.30 -12.46
C THR A 66 2.02 -13.07 -13.56
N VAL A 67 0.70 -13.03 -13.54
CA VAL A 67 -0.16 -13.79 -14.44
C VAL A 67 -1.01 -12.84 -15.28
N PRO A 68 -1.17 -13.09 -16.59
CA PRO A 68 -2.10 -12.32 -17.42
C PRO A 68 -3.54 -12.62 -16.99
N GLN A 69 -4.25 -11.58 -16.57
CA GLN A 69 -5.65 -11.64 -16.15
C GLN A 69 -6.50 -10.76 -17.05
N THR A 70 -7.60 -11.29 -17.57
CA THR A 70 -8.52 -10.57 -18.45
C THR A 70 -9.62 -9.84 -17.70
N THR A 71 -9.78 -10.12 -16.40
CA THR A 71 -10.81 -9.56 -15.54
C THR A 71 -10.18 -8.58 -14.56
N ILE A 72 -10.67 -7.35 -14.53
CA ILE A 72 -10.25 -6.31 -13.59
C ILE A 72 -11.25 -6.30 -12.43
N ASP A 73 -10.77 -6.35 -11.20
CA ASP A 73 -11.58 -6.19 -9.99
C ASP A 73 -11.61 -4.71 -9.60
N LEU A 74 -12.81 -4.15 -9.45
CA LEU A 74 -13.04 -2.75 -9.11
C LEU A 74 -13.16 -2.51 -7.59
N ARG A 75 -13.04 -3.56 -6.79
CA ARG A 75 -13.03 -3.41 -5.32
C ARG A 75 -11.71 -2.82 -4.87
N GLU A 76 -11.72 -2.25 -3.68
CA GLU A 76 -10.49 -1.84 -3.02
C GLU A 76 -9.54 -3.04 -2.85
N GLN A 77 -8.29 -2.84 -3.19
CA GLN A 77 -7.24 -3.85 -3.16
C GLN A 77 -6.10 -3.37 -2.28
N VAL A 78 -5.40 -4.32 -1.69
CA VAL A 78 -4.27 -4.05 -0.81
C VAL A 78 -3.00 -4.60 -1.45
N PHE A 79 -2.00 -3.73 -1.61
CA PHE A 79 -0.64 -4.15 -1.92
C PHE A 79 0.23 -4.03 -0.68
N ASP A 80 0.82 -5.14 -0.30
CA ASP A 80 1.84 -5.24 0.74
C ASP A 80 3.21 -5.27 0.06
N PHE A 81 4.04 -4.27 0.35
CA PHE A 81 5.36 -4.13 -0.24
C PHE A 81 6.40 -4.78 0.67
N ALA A 82 7.35 -5.48 0.04
CA ALA A 82 8.48 -6.04 0.77
C ALA A 82 9.33 -4.92 1.40
N LYS A 83 9.91 -5.23 2.55
CA LYS A 83 10.86 -4.38 3.26
C LYS A 83 11.93 -3.84 2.33
N GLN A 84 12.25 -2.58 2.49
CA GLN A 84 13.35 -1.95 1.78
C GLN A 84 14.22 -1.12 2.71
N ASN A 85 15.50 -1.07 2.39
CA ASN A 85 16.47 -0.25 3.10
C ASN A 85 16.38 1.20 2.63
N VAL A 86 16.28 2.11 3.59
CA VAL A 86 16.28 3.55 3.37
C VAL A 86 17.28 4.19 4.33
N ILE A 87 17.98 5.21 3.87
CA ILE A 87 18.90 6.01 4.68
C ILE A 87 18.16 7.27 5.11
N THR A 88 18.06 7.51 6.39
CA THR A 88 17.45 8.70 6.98
C THR A 88 18.38 9.92 6.91
N ALA A 89 17.85 11.13 7.21
CA ALA A 89 18.61 12.37 7.19
C ALA A 89 19.80 12.40 8.17
N ASP A 90 19.71 11.63 9.26
CA ASP A 90 20.77 11.42 10.24
C ASP A 90 21.72 10.26 9.91
N ASN A 91 21.69 9.81 8.64
CA ASN A 91 22.55 8.77 8.07
C ASN A 91 22.42 7.37 8.73
N VAL A 92 21.25 7.05 9.24
CA VAL A 92 20.94 5.71 9.75
C VAL A 92 20.22 4.91 8.65
N THR A 93 20.69 3.69 8.39
CA THR A 93 19.99 2.77 7.46
C THR A 93 18.88 2.06 8.22
N ILE A 94 17.65 2.22 7.78
CA ILE A 94 16.48 1.57 8.37
C ILE A 94 15.77 0.69 7.35
N GLU A 95 15.13 -0.37 7.82
CA GLU A 95 14.22 -1.19 7.01
C GLU A 95 12.79 -0.73 7.24
N ILE A 96 12.11 -0.40 6.13
CA ILE A 96 10.72 0.05 6.17
C ILE A 96 9.89 -0.79 5.20
N ASP A 97 8.70 -1.18 5.62
CA ASP A 97 7.65 -1.74 4.77
C ASP A 97 6.36 -0.93 4.88
N ALA A 98 5.57 -0.99 3.82
CA ALA A 98 4.33 -0.24 3.71
C ALA A 98 3.24 -1.06 3.04
N MET A 99 2.00 -0.72 3.34
CA MET A 99 0.80 -1.22 2.66
C MET A 99 0.08 -0.07 1.97
N LEU A 100 -0.44 -0.36 0.79
CA LEU A 100 -1.20 0.58 -0.02
C LEU A 100 -2.60 0.02 -0.26
N TYR A 101 -3.61 0.85 0.00
CA TYR A 101 -5.01 0.57 -0.32
C TYR A 101 -5.39 1.42 -1.53
N PHE A 102 -5.81 0.77 -2.59
CA PHE A 102 -6.14 1.45 -3.83
C PHE A 102 -7.33 0.79 -4.53
N GLN A 103 -7.96 1.55 -5.41
CA GLN A 103 -9.10 1.12 -6.20
C GLN A 103 -8.94 1.59 -7.63
N ILE A 104 -9.29 0.73 -8.59
CA ILE A 104 -9.31 1.10 -10.01
C ILE A 104 -10.63 1.82 -10.29
N MET A 105 -10.54 3.09 -10.69
CA MET A 105 -11.67 3.95 -11.00
C MET A 105 -11.94 4.02 -12.51
N ASP A 106 -10.88 4.03 -13.32
CA ASP A 106 -10.94 4.00 -14.78
C ASP A 106 -10.20 2.76 -15.31
N GLU A 107 -10.96 1.75 -15.68
CA GLU A 107 -10.47 0.49 -16.23
C GLU A 107 -9.73 0.66 -17.56
N LYS A 108 -10.09 1.67 -18.35
CA LYS A 108 -9.46 1.96 -19.64
C LYS A 108 -8.07 2.57 -19.40
N ALA A 109 -7.96 3.58 -18.55
CA ALA A 109 -6.68 4.18 -18.21
C ALA A 109 -5.74 3.15 -17.56
N ALA A 110 -6.23 2.34 -16.63
CA ALA A 110 -5.45 1.28 -15.98
C ALA A 110 -4.89 0.23 -16.96
N MET A 111 -5.58 0.02 -18.10
CA MET A 111 -5.18 -0.97 -19.10
C MET A 111 -4.25 -0.41 -20.18
N TYR A 112 -4.36 0.88 -20.53
CA TYR A 112 -3.69 1.44 -21.72
C TYR A 112 -2.63 2.49 -21.38
N GLU A 113 -2.74 3.21 -20.25
CA GLU A 113 -1.78 4.24 -19.88
C GLU A 113 -0.51 3.67 -19.23
N ILE A 114 -0.58 2.43 -18.74
CA ILE A 114 0.56 1.77 -18.12
C ILE A 114 0.65 0.29 -18.50
N ALA A 115 1.84 -0.18 -18.81
CA ALA A 115 2.04 -1.57 -19.26
C ALA A 115 1.90 -2.60 -18.14
N ASN A 116 2.36 -2.27 -16.95
CA ASN A 116 2.30 -3.13 -15.75
C ASN A 116 1.97 -2.29 -14.52
N LEU A 117 0.68 -2.15 -14.27
CA LEU A 117 0.16 -1.33 -13.18
C LEU A 117 0.70 -1.76 -11.80
N PRO A 118 0.66 -3.05 -11.40
CA PRO A 118 1.17 -3.46 -10.09
C PRO A 118 2.66 -3.14 -9.87
N ASP A 119 3.48 -3.36 -10.88
CA ASP A 119 4.92 -3.10 -10.82
C ASP A 119 5.23 -1.60 -10.76
N ALA A 120 4.47 -0.79 -11.48
CA ALA A 120 4.60 0.66 -11.49
C ALA A 120 4.21 1.26 -10.13
N ILE A 121 3.10 0.83 -9.55
CA ILE A 121 2.66 1.26 -8.21
C ILE A 121 3.72 0.89 -7.17
N GLU A 122 4.27 -0.32 -7.23
CA GLU A 122 5.31 -0.75 -6.29
C GLU A 122 6.57 0.12 -6.40
N LYS A 123 7.06 0.34 -7.60
CA LYS A 123 8.27 1.16 -7.83
C LYS A 123 8.05 2.60 -7.41
N LEU A 124 6.89 3.16 -7.71
CA LEU A 124 6.53 4.51 -7.29
C LEU A 124 6.49 4.60 -5.77
N CYS A 125 5.80 3.69 -5.08
CA CYS A 125 5.72 3.66 -3.63
C CYS A 125 7.11 3.55 -2.98
N LYS A 126 7.95 2.63 -3.46
CA LYS A 126 9.33 2.45 -2.97
C LYS A 126 10.17 3.71 -3.13
N THR A 127 10.05 4.38 -4.27
CA THR A 127 10.81 5.62 -4.54
C THR A 127 10.31 6.78 -3.69
N SER A 128 8.99 6.94 -3.59
CA SER A 128 8.38 7.99 -2.75
C SER A 128 8.69 7.78 -1.27
N LEU A 129 8.59 6.53 -0.78
CA LEU A 129 8.94 6.19 0.59
C LEU A 129 10.41 6.52 0.91
N ARG A 130 11.32 6.19 -0.02
CA ARG A 130 12.75 6.54 0.14
C ARG A 130 12.96 8.05 0.22
N ASN A 131 12.27 8.81 -0.61
CA ASN A 131 12.40 10.27 -0.61
C ASN A 131 11.83 10.88 0.67
N VAL A 132 10.65 10.47 1.10
CA VAL A 132 10.00 11.00 2.31
C VAL A 132 10.81 10.63 3.56
N ALA A 133 11.16 9.35 3.73
CA ALA A 133 11.93 8.90 4.88
C ALA A 133 13.37 9.44 4.86
N GLY A 134 13.98 9.62 3.69
CA GLY A 134 15.32 10.19 3.55
C GLY A 134 15.43 11.66 3.96
N ASN A 135 14.32 12.40 3.98
CA ASN A 135 14.24 13.78 4.44
C ASN A 135 13.96 13.91 5.95
N MET A 136 13.77 12.81 6.66
CA MET A 136 13.43 12.77 8.09
C MET A 136 14.53 12.08 8.90
N THR A 137 14.68 12.46 10.16
CA THR A 137 15.53 11.72 11.10
C THR A 137 14.86 10.42 11.54
N LEU A 138 15.63 9.48 12.07
CA LEU A 138 15.10 8.22 12.60
C LEU A 138 13.99 8.46 13.63
N ASP A 139 14.21 9.38 14.57
CA ASP A 139 13.23 9.72 15.61
C ASP A 139 11.93 10.26 14.99
N GLN A 140 12.02 11.12 13.98
CA GLN A 140 10.86 11.62 13.24
C GLN A 140 10.15 10.50 12.49
N CYS A 141 10.86 9.57 11.87
CA CYS A 141 10.25 8.42 11.19
C CYS A 141 9.45 7.55 12.17
N LEU A 142 9.94 7.37 13.39
CA LEU A 142 9.26 6.56 14.42
C LEU A 142 8.06 7.27 15.05
N THR A 143 8.15 8.59 15.27
CA THR A 143 7.14 9.37 16.00
C THR A 143 6.08 9.99 15.11
N SER A 144 6.39 10.27 13.84
CA SER A 144 5.52 11.01 12.92
C SER A 144 5.00 10.16 11.75
N ARG A 145 4.59 8.92 12.04
CA ARG A 145 4.07 7.98 11.02
C ARG A 145 2.90 8.57 10.23
N ASP A 146 1.99 9.27 10.88
CA ASP A 146 0.83 9.87 10.23
C ASP A 146 1.23 10.94 9.19
N LYS A 147 2.29 11.68 9.46
CA LYS A 147 2.84 12.66 8.51
C LYS A 147 3.40 11.95 7.28
N ILE A 148 4.16 10.87 7.46
CA ILE A 148 4.70 10.09 6.35
C ILE A 148 3.56 9.48 5.53
N ASN A 149 2.57 8.88 6.18
CA ASN A 149 1.41 8.28 5.53
C ASN A 149 0.64 9.30 4.68
N SER A 150 0.41 10.51 5.21
CA SER A 150 -0.31 11.58 4.50
C SER A 150 0.48 12.15 3.33
N GLU A 151 1.80 12.32 3.48
CA GLU A 151 2.68 12.80 2.42
C GLU A 151 2.80 11.76 1.29
N LEU A 152 2.98 10.48 1.65
CA LEU A 152 2.97 9.39 0.69
C LEU A 152 1.64 9.28 -0.04
N LEU A 153 0.53 9.39 0.67
CA LEU A 153 -0.80 9.35 0.07
C LEU A 153 -0.95 10.43 -1.00
N THR A 154 -0.55 11.66 -0.70
CA THR A 154 -0.63 12.77 -1.65
C THR A 154 0.20 12.52 -2.90
N ILE A 155 1.46 12.10 -2.74
CA ILE A 155 2.36 11.81 -3.86
C ILE A 155 1.84 10.64 -4.70
N MET A 156 1.35 9.60 -4.05
CA MET A 156 0.86 8.39 -4.73
C MET A 156 -0.43 8.67 -5.49
N ASP A 157 -1.40 9.36 -4.88
CA ASP A 157 -2.69 9.66 -5.49
C ASP A 157 -2.52 10.56 -6.74
N GLU A 158 -1.71 11.61 -6.64
CA GLU A 158 -1.39 12.50 -7.77
C GLU A 158 -0.72 11.75 -8.94
N ALA A 159 0.20 10.85 -8.64
CA ALA A 159 0.92 10.12 -9.68
C ALA A 159 0.07 9.01 -10.32
N THR A 160 -0.80 8.35 -9.56
CA THR A 160 -1.63 7.23 -10.04
C THR A 160 -2.94 7.66 -10.71
N ASP A 161 -3.35 8.91 -10.52
CA ASP A 161 -4.55 9.47 -11.16
C ASP A 161 -4.53 9.30 -12.69
N LYS A 162 -3.37 9.51 -13.32
CA LYS A 162 -3.18 9.30 -14.77
C LYS A 162 -3.43 7.87 -15.22
N TRP A 163 -3.27 6.91 -14.33
CA TRP A 163 -3.50 5.48 -14.59
C TRP A 163 -4.92 5.05 -14.23
N GLY A 164 -5.78 6.00 -13.86
CA GLY A 164 -7.17 5.71 -13.46
C GLY A 164 -7.26 4.93 -12.15
N VAL A 165 -6.28 5.07 -11.28
CA VAL A 165 -6.20 4.39 -9.97
C VAL A 165 -6.25 5.44 -8.88
N LYS A 166 -7.16 5.25 -7.94
CA LYS A 166 -7.24 6.06 -6.74
C LYS A 166 -6.59 5.36 -5.56
N VAL A 167 -5.66 6.04 -4.91
CA VAL A 167 -5.06 5.59 -3.67
C VAL A 167 -5.89 6.13 -2.51
N ASN A 168 -6.51 5.24 -1.75
CA ASN A 168 -7.36 5.60 -0.63
C ASN A 168 -6.55 5.79 0.66
N ARG A 169 -5.52 4.96 0.84
CA ARG A 169 -4.74 4.93 2.07
C ARG A 169 -3.35 4.35 1.85
N VAL A 170 -2.37 4.93 2.53
CA VAL A 170 -1.01 4.37 2.64
C VAL A 170 -0.72 4.21 4.12
N GLU A 171 -0.18 3.08 4.51
CA GLU A 171 0.20 2.79 5.89
C GLU A 171 1.60 2.21 5.96
N LEU A 172 2.41 2.80 6.81
CA LEU A 172 3.67 2.21 7.23
C LEU A 172 3.38 1.04 8.18
N LYS A 173 3.93 -0.12 7.86
CA LYS A 173 3.77 -1.34 8.64
C LYS A 173 4.80 -1.38 9.76
N ASP A 174 6.06 -1.57 9.41
CA ASP A 174 7.16 -1.64 10.36
C ASP A 174 8.29 -0.70 9.96
N ILE A 175 8.97 -0.14 10.96
CA ILE A 175 10.23 0.60 10.80
C ILE A 175 11.24 -0.08 11.74
N THR A 176 12.22 -0.73 11.16
CA THR A 176 13.20 -1.50 11.91
C THR A 176 14.59 -0.86 11.74
N PRO A 177 15.11 -0.18 12.77
CA PRO A 177 16.48 0.32 12.76
C PRO A 177 17.49 -0.84 12.96
N PRO A 178 18.79 -0.63 12.66
CA PRO A 178 19.84 -1.58 12.95
C PRO A 178 19.89 -1.92 14.44
N HIS A 179 20.27 -3.14 14.75
CA HIS A 179 20.24 -3.68 16.12
C HIS A 179 21.05 -2.84 17.12
N ASP A 180 22.21 -2.34 16.72
CA ASP A 180 23.06 -1.49 17.57
C ASP A 180 22.38 -0.18 17.95
N ILE A 181 21.70 0.43 16.99
CA ILE A 181 20.93 1.67 17.20
C ILE A 181 19.72 1.37 18.09
N GLN A 182 19.03 0.28 17.84
CA GLN A 182 17.90 -0.14 18.68
C GLN A 182 18.31 -0.32 20.14
N GLN A 183 19.42 -1.00 20.41
CA GLN A 183 19.94 -1.16 21.77
C GLN A 183 20.33 0.17 22.43
N ALA A 184 20.95 1.09 21.66
CA ALA A 184 21.29 2.43 22.16
C ALA A 184 20.04 3.22 22.54
N MET A 185 19.02 3.21 21.68
CA MET A 185 17.72 3.84 21.92
C MET A 185 17.00 3.26 23.14
N GLU A 186 16.99 1.94 23.30
CA GLU A 186 16.40 1.28 24.48
C GLU A 186 17.07 1.72 25.79
N LYS A 187 18.40 1.80 25.81
CA LYS A 187 19.15 2.29 26.98
C LYS A 187 18.82 3.75 27.27
N GLN A 188 18.80 4.59 26.25
CA GLN A 188 18.45 6.01 26.37
C GLN A 188 17.03 6.19 26.89
N MET A 189 16.06 5.48 26.31
CA MET A 189 14.66 5.52 26.73
C MET A 189 14.45 5.05 28.15
N ARG A 190 15.20 4.01 28.58
CA ARG A 190 15.17 3.54 29.97
C ARG A 190 15.68 4.61 30.94
N ALA A 191 16.83 5.21 30.64
CA ALA A 191 17.41 6.27 31.46
C ALA A 191 16.50 7.51 31.54
N GLU A 192 15.87 7.90 30.42
CA GLU A 192 14.95 9.02 30.39
C GLU A 192 13.66 8.74 31.18
N ARG A 193 13.10 7.54 31.09
CA ARG A 193 11.95 7.11 31.90
C ARG A 193 12.28 7.11 33.39
N GLU A 194 13.44 6.62 33.77
CA GLU A 194 13.91 6.59 35.15
C GLU A 194 14.09 8.02 35.69
N ARG A 195 14.75 8.88 34.92
CA ARG A 195 14.86 10.30 35.26
C ARG A 195 13.51 10.97 35.47
N ARG A 196 12.54 10.76 34.56
CA ARG A 196 11.18 11.33 34.69
C ARG A 196 10.47 10.78 35.92
N ALA A 197 10.61 9.47 36.20
CA ALA A 197 10.01 8.87 37.38
C ALA A 197 10.55 9.51 38.67
N ILE A 198 11.86 9.71 38.79
CA ILE A 198 12.49 10.36 39.94
C ILE A 198 11.98 11.80 40.09
N ILE A 199 11.91 12.58 39.02
CA ILE A 199 11.38 13.96 39.06
C ILE A 199 9.94 13.97 39.54
N LEU A 200 9.05 13.16 38.95
CA LEU A 200 7.65 13.08 39.32
C LEU A 200 7.45 12.65 40.78
N THR A 201 8.25 11.69 41.25
CA THR A 201 8.19 11.26 42.68
C THR A 201 8.60 12.39 43.59
N SER A 202 9.72 13.07 43.30
CA SER A 202 10.20 14.19 44.10
C SER A 202 9.23 15.40 44.11
N GLU A 203 8.60 15.69 42.98
CA GLU A 203 7.57 16.70 42.86
C GLU A 203 6.32 16.31 43.66
N GLY A 204 5.92 15.04 43.62
CA GLY A 204 4.82 14.50 44.42
C GLY A 204 5.08 14.59 45.92
N GLU A 205 6.28 14.19 46.38
CA GLU A 205 6.68 14.32 47.78
C GLU A 205 6.68 15.78 48.23
N LYS A 206 7.24 16.68 47.43
CA LYS A 206 7.21 18.12 47.73
C LYS A 206 5.80 18.65 47.82
N GLN A 207 4.91 18.27 46.91
CA GLN A 207 3.53 18.72 46.90
C GLN A 207 2.76 18.16 48.11
N SER A 208 3.00 16.91 48.48
CA SER A 208 2.43 16.28 49.66
C SER A 208 2.85 17.01 50.95
N ALA A 209 4.15 17.30 51.10
CA ALA A 209 4.66 18.02 52.25
C ALA A 209 4.10 19.47 52.38
N ILE A 210 3.90 20.14 51.22
CA ILE A 210 3.26 21.47 51.20
C ILE A 210 1.81 21.38 51.70
N LEU A 211 1.03 20.43 51.14
CA LEU A 211 -0.38 20.25 51.52
C LEU A 211 -0.55 19.83 52.98
N GLU A 212 0.31 18.99 53.51
CA GLU A 212 0.35 18.62 54.93
C GLU A 212 0.62 19.84 55.81
N ALA A 213 1.61 20.67 55.42
CA ALA A 213 1.91 21.89 56.17
C ALA A 213 0.80 22.93 56.12
N GLU A 214 0.07 23.02 55.00
CA GLU A 214 -1.12 23.91 54.88
C GLU A 214 -2.33 23.37 55.63
N GLY A 215 -2.49 22.04 55.69
CA GLY A 215 -3.62 21.38 56.39
C GLY A 215 -3.52 21.40 57.93
N VAL A 216 -2.34 21.67 58.48
CA VAL A 216 -2.09 21.79 59.93
C VAL A 216 -2.35 23.23 60.46
N ARG A 217 -2.65 24.14 59.55
CA ARG A 217 -2.93 25.57 59.86
C ARG A 217 -4.42 25.82 59.97
#